data_d921827c8a318ddf69192cdee212ca55
#
_entry.id   d921827c8a318ddf69192cdee212ca55
#
_cell.length_a   1.000
_cell.length_b   1.000
_cell.length_c   1.000
_cell.angle_alpha   90.00
_cell.angle_beta   90.00
_cell.angle_gamma   90.00
#
_symmetry.space_group_name_H-M   'P 1'
#
loop_
_entity.id
_entity.type
_entity.pdbx_description
1 polymer ?
#
loop_
_entity_poly.entity_id
_entity_poly.type
_entity_poly.pdbx_seq_one_letter_code
_entity_poly.pdbx_strand_id
1 'polypeptide(L)'
;MLFRSVLDGARLGTLCTLLILSVPARAAAGDMEPRVRACIACHGKEGRATADGYFPRIAGKPAGYLANQLINFQEGRRSYPPMTDLIEHLSAQYLGEMASYFSALDLPYSPPAVVRASAPAMEHGRALVQQGDAVRRIPACVACHGSALTGVQPATPGLLGLPRDYINSQLGAWTTAQRRAQAPDCMAQIARLLTSEDVSAVSAWLSAQPVPGNGHPAASLPAQAPLRCGTLEGER
;
A
#
# COMPACT_ATOMS: atom_id res chain seq x y z
N MET A 1 -6.79 79.91 -59.45
CA MET A 1 -7.74 79.08 -58.70
C MET A 1 -7.16 77.72 -58.63
N LEU A 2 -6.68 77.38 -57.46
CA LEU A 2 -5.87 76.18 -57.18
C LEU A 2 -6.75 75.18 -56.43
N PHE A 3 -6.97 74.01 -57.02
CA PHE A 3 -7.55 72.84 -56.31
C PHE A 3 -6.44 72.01 -55.72
N ARG A 4 -6.47 71.82 -54.39
CA ARG A 4 -5.61 70.91 -53.66
C ARG A 4 -6.39 69.63 -53.38
N SER A 5 -5.94 68.53 -53.92
CA SER A 5 -6.41 67.18 -53.59
C SER A 5 -5.74 66.73 -52.29
N VAL A 6 -6.56 66.31 -51.33
CA VAL A 6 -6.13 65.66 -50.10
C VAL A 6 -6.23 64.16 -50.33
N LEU A 7 -5.08 63.47 -50.23
CA LEU A 7 -5.00 62.02 -50.25
C LEU A 7 -5.16 61.51 -48.87
N ASP A 8 -6.29 60.86 -48.61
CA ASP A 8 -6.51 60.10 -47.39
C ASP A 8 -5.76 58.74 -47.45
N GLY A 9 -4.73 58.64 -46.65
CA GLY A 9 -3.99 57.37 -46.43
C GLY A 9 -4.65 56.49 -45.42
N ALA A 10 -5.40 55.46 -45.87
CA ALA A 10 -5.93 54.44 -45.03
C ALA A 10 -4.79 53.54 -44.52
N ARG A 11 -4.45 53.65 -43.22
CA ARG A 11 -3.54 52.74 -42.58
C ARG A 11 -4.30 51.47 -42.21
N LEU A 12 -4.09 50.39 -42.95
CA LEU A 12 -4.50 49.05 -42.57
C LEU A 12 -3.63 48.56 -41.38
N GLY A 13 -4.17 48.63 -40.17
CA GLY A 13 -3.55 48.04 -39.00
C GLY A 13 -3.77 46.53 -39.04
N THR A 14 -2.71 45.78 -39.33
CA THR A 14 -2.72 44.32 -39.23
C THR A 14 -2.73 43.90 -37.73
N LEU A 15 -3.90 43.54 -37.24
CA LEU A 15 -4.07 42.99 -35.89
C LEU A 15 -3.53 41.57 -35.88
N CYS A 16 -2.29 41.41 -35.41
CA CYS A 16 -1.67 40.09 -35.21
C CYS A 16 -2.22 39.47 -33.93
N THR A 17 -3.28 38.67 -34.06
CA THR A 17 -3.86 37.91 -32.95
C THR A 17 -2.90 36.76 -32.60
N LEU A 18 -2.09 36.96 -31.56
CA LEU A 18 -1.31 35.86 -30.95
C LEU A 18 -2.30 34.87 -30.32
N LEU A 19 -2.56 33.77 -31.00
CA LEU A 19 -3.15 32.57 -30.36
C LEU A 19 -2.13 31.98 -29.39
N ILE A 20 -2.27 32.31 -28.13
CA ILE A 20 -1.57 31.60 -27.04
C ILE A 20 -2.20 30.22 -26.97
N LEU A 21 -1.59 29.24 -27.63
CA LEU A 21 -1.85 27.83 -27.40
C LEU A 21 -1.43 27.52 -25.96
N SER A 22 -2.40 27.56 -25.05
CA SER A 22 -2.25 26.98 -23.70
C SER A 22 -2.08 25.49 -23.88
N VAL A 23 -0.83 25.02 -24.01
CA VAL A 23 -0.48 23.63 -23.86
C VAL A 23 -0.78 23.33 -22.38
N PRO A 24 -1.71 22.42 -22.06
CA PRO A 24 -1.88 22.00 -20.68
C PRO A 24 -0.53 21.48 -20.24
N ALA A 25 0.09 22.12 -19.27
CA ALA A 25 1.26 21.61 -18.59
C ALA A 25 0.82 20.28 -17.95
N ARG A 26 0.98 19.22 -18.70
CA ARG A 26 1.00 17.88 -18.14
C ARG A 26 2.17 17.94 -17.21
N ALA A 27 1.90 18.07 -15.88
CA ALA A 27 2.91 17.92 -14.89
C ALA A 27 3.59 16.60 -15.25
N ALA A 28 4.81 16.67 -15.77
CA ALA A 28 5.61 15.51 -16.02
C ALA A 28 5.63 14.79 -14.67
N ALA A 29 5.09 13.60 -14.63
CA ALA A 29 5.30 12.70 -13.50
C ALA A 29 6.81 12.61 -13.42
N GLY A 30 7.40 13.45 -12.55
CA GLY A 30 8.85 13.56 -12.42
C GLY A 30 9.38 12.18 -12.26
N ASP A 31 10.49 11.88 -12.91
CA ASP A 31 11.12 10.58 -12.86
C ASP A 31 11.09 10.05 -11.40
N MET A 32 10.28 9.02 -11.15
CA MET A 32 10.12 8.46 -9.81
C MET A 32 11.33 7.64 -9.38
N GLU A 33 12.14 7.18 -10.33
CA GLU A 33 13.30 6.34 -10.05
C GLU A 33 14.30 6.99 -9.07
N PRO A 34 14.74 8.25 -9.25
CA PRO A 34 15.59 8.90 -8.25
C PRO A 34 14.92 9.06 -6.88
N ARG A 35 13.61 9.32 -6.87
CA ARG A 35 12.83 9.58 -5.65
C ARG A 35 12.67 8.33 -4.77
N VAL A 36 12.58 7.15 -5.38
CA VAL A 36 12.38 5.88 -4.67
C VAL A 36 13.68 5.14 -4.37
N ARG A 37 14.83 5.72 -4.75
CA ARG A 37 16.15 5.07 -4.59
C ARG A 37 16.44 4.68 -3.14
N ALA A 38 16.11 5.54 -2.19
CA ALA A 38 16.26 5.25 -0.77
C ALA A 38 15.36 4.10 -0.31
N CYS A 39 14.15 3.99 -0.85
CA CYS A 39 13.20 2.91 -0.53
C CYS A 39 13.73 1.55 -1.00
N ILE A 40 14.19 1.47 -2.26
CA ILE A 40 14.65 0.20 -2.86
C ILE A 40 15.98 -0.30 -2.27
N ALA A 41 16.75 0.55 -1.60
CA ALA A 41 17.96 0.13 -0.88
C ALA A 41 17.67 -0.93 0.19
N CYS A 42 16.52 -0.83 0.86
CA CYS A 42 16.07 -1.78 1.88
C CYS A 42 14.99 -2.73 1.33
N HIS A 43 14.01 -2.20 0.58
CA HIS A 43 12.89 -2.99 0.07
C HIS A 43 13.20 -3.79 -1.21
N GLY A 44 14.47 -3.81 -1.64
CA GLY A 44 14.93 -4.52 -2.82
C GLY A 44 14.57 -3.82 -4.14
N LYS A 45 15.18 -4.28 -5.22
CA LYS A 45 14.94 -3.74 -6.55
C LYS A 45 13.43 -3.65 -6.83
N GLU A 46 12.95 -2.49 -7.24
CA GLU A 46 11.53 -2.22 -7.52
C GLU A 46 10.58 -2.53 -6.34
N GLY A 47 11.09 -2.63 -5.11
CA GLY A 47 10.26 -2.93 -3.95
C GLY A 47 9.81 -4.39 -3.84
N ARG A 48 10.54 -5.34 -4.43
CA ARG A 48 10.24 -6.79 -4.44
C ARG A 48 10.46 -7.49 -3.10
N ALA A 49 11.06 -6.86 -2.12
CA ALA A 49 11.73 -7.37 -0.94
C ALA A 49 13.15 -7.88 -1.22
N THR A 50 13.90 -8.10 -0.16
CA THR A 50 15.22 -8.72 -0.18
C THR A 50 15.15 -10.19 0.23
N ALA A 51 16.17 -10.97 -0.11
CA ALA A 51 16.19 -12.40 0.16
C ALA A 51 16.33 -12.74 1.66
N ASP A 52 16.77 -11.79 2.49
CA ASP A 52 16.89 -11.96 3.95
C ASP A 52 15.54 -12.05 4.67
N GLY A 53 14.46 -11.68 4.00
CA GLY A 53 13.11 -11.74 4.57
C GLY A 53 12.80 -10.72 5.66
N TYR A 54 13.69 -9.76 5.90
CA TYR A 54 13.51 -8.74 6.93
C TYR A 54 12.64 -7.58 6.45
N PHE A 55 12.92 -7.05 5.27
CA PHE A 55 12.17 -5.96 4.68
C PHE A 55 11.02 -6.49 3.80
N PRO A 56 9.79 -5.96 3.97
CA PRO A 56 8.65 -6.49 3.23
C PRO A 56 8.66 -6.03 1.77
N ARG A 57 8.03 -6.82 0.91
CA ARG A 57 7.62 -6.39 -0.42
C ARG A 57 6.62 -5.25 -0.31
N ILE A 58 6.89 -4.17 -1.06
CA ILE A 58 6.00 -3.01 -1.19
C ILE A 58 5.37 -2.89 -2.59
N ALA A 59 5.98 -3.51 -3.61
CA ALA A 59 5.44 -3.54 -4.96
C ALA A 59 4.09 -4.26 -5.04
N GLY A 60 3.12 -3.67 -5.75
CA GLY A 60 1.80 -4.24 -6.00
C GLY A 60 0.86 -4.26 -4.79
N LYS A 61 1.21 -3.59 -3.68
CA LYS A 61 0.28 -3.40 -2.55
C LYS A 61 -0.69 -2.25 -2.87
N PRO A 62 -1.92 -2.24 -2.32
CA PRO A 62 -2.84 -1.13 -2.51
C PRO A 62 -2.22 0.22 -2.17
N ALA A 63 -2.43 1.25 -3.01
CA ALA A 63 -1.83 2.56 -2.82
C ALA A 63 -2.24 3.20 -1.48
N GLY A 64 -3.52 3.13 -1.13
CA GLY A 64 -4.02 3.62 0.15
C GLY A 64 -3.39 2.90 1.35
N TYR A 65 -3.13 1.59 1.24
CA TYR A 65 -2.39 0.88 2.29
C TYR A 65 -0.97 1.42 2.44
N LEU A 66 -0.24 1.58 1.33
CA LEU A 66 1.14 2.09 1.38
C LEU A 66 1.19 3.51 1.95
N ALA A 67 0.32 4.41 1.48
CA ALA A 67 0.20 5.77 2.00
C ALA A 67 -0.10 5.78 3.50
N ASN A 68 -1.07 4.97 3.95
CA ASN A 68 -1.40 4.83 5.37
C ASN A 68 -0.21 4.33 6.22
N GLN A 69 0.62 3.42 5.69
CA GLN A 69 1.80 2.97 6.42
C GLN A 69 2.84 4.09 6.56
N LEU A 70 3.10 4.85 5.51
CA LEU A 70 4.03 5.98 5.55
C LEU A 70 3.57 7.05 6.55
N ILE A 71 2.28 7.43 6.49
CA ILE A 71 1.69 8.37 7.46
C ILE A 71 1.72 7.81 8.89
N ASN A 72 1.48 6.49 9.07
CA ASN A 72 1.55 5.89 10.40
C ASN A 72 2.96 5.93 11.01
N PHE A 73 4.01 5.86 10.20
CA PHE A 73 5.39 6.09 10.68
C PHE A 73 5.62 7.55 11.06
N GLN A 74 5.19 8.52 10.24
CA GLN A 74 5.33 9.95 10.54
C GLN A 74 4.62 10.35 11.84
N GLU A 75 3.43 9.82 12.05
CA GLU A 75 2.59 10.15 13.20
C GLU A 75 2.85 9.25 14.42
N GLY A 76 3.88 8.43 14.40
CA GLY A 76 4.27 7.56 15.52
C GLY A 76 3.27 6.46 15.86
N ARG A 77 2.29 6.17 14.95
CA ARG A 77 1.41 5.00 15.11
C ARG A 77 2.14 3.69 14.80
N ARG A 78 3.19 3.74 14.00
CA ARG A 78 4.06 2.61 13.70
C ARG A 78 5.50 3.02 14.00
N SER A 79 6.20 2.22 14.81
CA SER A 79 7.56 2.53 15.23
C SER A 79 8.57 1.64 14.50
N TYR A 80 9.45 2.27 13.75
CA TYR A 80 10.67 1.71 13.18
C TYR A 80 11.58 2.87 12.76
N PRO A 81 12.56 3.23 13.58
CA PRO A 81 13.37 4.45 13.37
C PRO A 81 13.88 4.64 11.93
N PRO A 82 14.48 3.63 11.25
CA PRO A 82 14.97 3.85 9.88
C PRO A 82 13.88 4.28 8.88
N MET A 83 12.61 3.86 9.08
CA MET A 83 11.50 4.34 8.25
C MET A 83 11.05 5.73 8.66
N THR A 84 10.96 6.02 9.96
CA THR A 84 10.55 7.33 10.45
C THR A 84 11.55 8.40 10.00
N ASP A 85 12.84 8.21 10.26
CA ASP A 85 13.90 9.15 9.91
C ASP A 85 13.95 9.45 8.40
N LEU A 86 13.65 8.44 7.57
CA LEU A 86 13.65 8.58 6.12
C LEU A 86 12.50 9.47 5.59
N ILE A 87 11.33 9.45 6.26
CA ILE A 87 10.11 10.05 5.70
C ILE A 87 9.54 11.19 6.53
N GLU A 88 10.03 11.46 7.73
CA GLU A 88 9.43 12.41 8.69
C GLU A 88 9.22 13.82 8.12
N HIS A 89 10.10 14.25 7.21
CA HIS A 89 10.05 15.59 6.60
C HIS A 89 9.36 15.63 5.22
N LEU A 90 8.85 14.49 4.72
CA LEU A 90 8.21 14.42 3.41
C LEU A 90 6.73 14.84 3.52
N SER A 91 6.22 15.55 2.50
CA SER A 91 4.80 15.92 2.48
C SER A 91 3.90 14.70 2.23
N ALA A 92 2.66 14.77 2.69
CA ALA A 92 1.65 13.73 2.44
C ALA A 92 1.44 13.49 0.93
N GLN A 93 1.49 14.56 0.11
CA GLN A 93 1.42 14.43 -1.34
C GLN A 93 2.59 13.60 -1.88
N TYR A 94 3.82 13.90 -1.46
CA TYR A 94 5.02 13.18 -1.89
C TYR A 94 4.96 11.70 -1.49
N LEU A 95 4.50 11.40 -0.27
CA LEU A 95 4.28 10.04 0.21
C LEU A 95 3.21 9.31 -0.61
N GLY A 96 2.11 10.00 -0.97
CA GLY A 96 1.05 9.47 -1.83
C GLY A 96 1.54 9.12 -3.24
N GLU A 97 2.40 9.96 -3.83
CA GLU A 97 3.00 9.69 -5.14
C GLU A 97 3.90 8.44 -5.11
N MET A 98 4.72 8.28 -4.07
CA MET A 98 5.54 7.08 -3.89
C MET A 98 4.69 5.83 -3.65
N ALA A 99 3.62 5.94 -2.86
CA ALA A 99 2.68 4.85 -2.64
C ALA A 99 2.01 4.41 -3.95
N SER A 100 1.58 5.36 -4.77
CA SER A 100 0.99 5.10 -6.08
C SER A 100 1.98 4.45 -7.04
N TYR A 101 3.24 4.90 -7.04
CA TYR A 101 4.30 4.30 -7.86
C TYR A 101 4.50 2.82 -7.52
N PHE A 102 4.74 2.48 -6.25
CA PHE A 102 4.95 1.09 -5.86
C PHE A 102 3.70 0.23 -6.04
N SER A 103 2.51 0.79 -5.86
CA SER A 103 1.25 0.09 -6.09
C SER A 103 1.05 -0.31 -7.54
N ALA A 104 1.49 0.51 -8.48
CA ALA A 104 1.37 0.27 -9.92
C ALA A 104 2.35 -0.79 -10.47
N LEU A 105 3.34 -1.20 -9.68
CA LEU A 105 4.33 -2.18 -10.13
C LEU A 105 3.74 -3.60 -10.13
N ASP A 106 3.55 -4.14 -11.32
CA ASP A 106 3.12 -5.52 -11.55
C ASP A 106 4.33 -6.43 -11.73
N LEU A 107 4.76 -7.03 -10.65
CA LEU A 107 5.99 -7.82 -10.60
C LEU A 107 5.71 -9.22 -10.06
N PRO A 108 6.32 -10.27 -10.63
CA PRO A 108 6.14 -11.62 -10.14
C PRO A 108 6.56 -11.74 -8.67
N TYR A 109 5.87 -12.60 -7.94
CA TYR A 109 6.24 -12.96 -6.59
C TYR A 109 7.31 -14.05 -6.60
N SER A 110 8.16 -14.04 -5.58
CA SER A 110 9.07 -15.15 -5.32
C SER A 110 8.27 -16.41 -4.95
N PRO A 111 8.82 -17.61 -5.20
CA PRO A 111 8.24 -18.84 -4.68
C PRO A 111 8.03 -18.77 -3.16
N PRO A 112 7.02 -19.46 -2.62
CA PRO A 112 6.77 -19.47 -1.18
C PRO A 112 7.96 -20.05 -0.41
N ALA A 113 8.12 -19.61 0.82
CA ALA A 113 9.19 -20.11 1.69
C ALA A 113 8.97 -21.56 2.07
N VAL A 114 10.06 -22.32 2.19
CA VAL A 114 10.01 -23.63 2.84
C VAL A 114 9.88 -23.43 4.35
N VAL A 115 8.72 -23.75 4.89
CA VAL A 115 8.40 -23.54 6.30
C VAL A 115 8.52 -24.86 7.06
N ARG A 116 9.29 -24.86 8.14
CA ARG A 116 9.35 -25.97 9.10
C ARG A 116 8.28 -25.76 10.18
N ALA A 117 7.14 -26.40 10.01
CA ALA A 117 6.06 -26.44 11.00
C ALA A 117 5.42 -27.83 11.00
N SER A 118 4.85 -28.24 12.13
CA SER A 118 4.13 -29.52 12.22
C SER A 118 2.82 -29.46 11.41
N ALA A 119 2.33 -30.61 10.95
CA ALA A 119 1.05 -30.67 10.24
C ALA A 119 -0.12 -30.12 11.09
N PRO A 120 -0.24 -30.39 12.38
CA PRO A 120 -1.25 -29.74 13.23
C PRO A 120 -1.13 -28.21 13.27
N ALA A 121 0.07 -27.66 13.37
CA ALA A 121 0.27 -26.20 13.36
C ALA A 121 -0.13 -25.59 12.02
N MET A 122 0.19 -26.24 10.91
CA MET A 122 -0.24 -25.79 9.56
C MET A 122 -1.75 -25.82 9.40
N GLU A 123 -2.41 -26.87 9.89
CA GLU A 123 -3.86 -26.97 9.85
C GLU A 123 -4.55 -25.94 10.75
N HIS A 124 -4.01 -25.70 11.95
CA HIS A 124 -4.50 -24.65 12.84
C HIS A 124 -4.40 -23.26 12.19
N GLY A 125 -3.24 -22.94 11.58
CA GLY A 125 -3.05 -21.70 10.83
C GLY A 125 -4.03 -21.57 9.66
N ARG A 126 -4.25 -22.64 8.90
CA ARG A 126 -5.23 -22.70 7.83
C ARG A 126 -6.64 -22.39 8.32
N ALA A 127 -7.06 -23.07 9.40
CA ALA A 127 -8.39 -22.89 9.97
C ALA A 127 -8.63 -21.46 10.41
N LEU A 128 -7.69 -20.84 11.13
CA LEU A 128 -7.81 -19.43 11.54
C LEU A 128 -7.87 -18.49 10.34
N VAL A 129 -7.04 -18.68 9.32
CA VAL A 129 -7.00 -17.82 8.16
C VAL A 129 -8.28 -17.92 7.32
N GLN A 130 -8.80 -19.15 7.13
CA GLN A 130 -9.93 -19.39 6.22
C GLN A 130 -11.28 -19.33 6.93
N GLN A 131 -11.36 -19.66 8.20
CA GLN A 131 -12.61 -19.82 8.94
C GLN A 131 -12.71 -18.91 10.16
N GLY A 132 -11.56 -18.49 10.74
CA GLY A 132 -11.52 -17.75 11.99
C GLY A 132 -11.82 -18.65 13.19
N ASP A 133 -12.21 -18.02 14.31
CA ASP A 133 -12.64 -18.68 15.53
C ASP A 133 -13.84 -17.91 16.12
N ALA A 134 -15.03 -18.40 15.88
CA ALA A 134 -16.26 -17.75 16.32
C ALA A 134 -16.39 -17.68 17.84
N VAL A 135 -15.89 -18.69 18.57
CA VAL A 135 -15.94 -18.74 20.04
C VAL A 135 -15.09 -17.61 20.63
N ARG A 136 -13.90 -17.39 20.08
CA ARG A 136 -12.99 -16.32 20.49
C ARG A 136 -13.26 -14.99 19.77
N ARG A 137 -14.28 -14.93 18.90
CA ARG A 137 -14.64 -13.75 18.09
C ARG A 137 -13.50 -13.29 17.17
N ILE A 138 -12.73 -14.23 16.63
CA ILE A 138 -11.68 -13.96 15.66
C ILE A 138 -12.27 -14.21 14.27
N PRO A 139 -12.52 -13.16 13.45
CA PRO A 139 -12.99 -13.35 12.08
C PRO A 139 -11.90 -14.00 11.23
N ALA A 140 -12.32 -14.69 10.18
CA ALA A 140 -11.39 -15.23 9.19
C ALA A 140 -10.58 -14.11 8.52
N CYS A 141 -9.29 -14.31 8.29
CA CYS A 141 -8.45 -13.31 7.62
C CYS A 141 -8.95 -13.01 6.21
N VAL A 142 -9.46 -14.03 5.50
CA VAL A 142 -10.06 -13.88 4.17
C VAL A 142 -11.27 -12.94 4.15
N ALA A 143 -11.98 -12.76 5.25
CA ALA A 143 -13.15 -11.91 5.32
C ALA A 143 -12.84 -10.41 5.13
N CYS A 144 -11.57 -10.01 5.39
CA CYS A 144 -11.12 -8.63 5.22
C CYS A 144 -10.03 -8.53 4.14
N HIS A 145 -9.09 -9.49 4.10
CA HIS A 145 -7.94 -9.46 3.19
C HIS A 145 -8.21 -10.05 1.80
N GLY A 146 -9.48 -10.36 1.51
CA GLY A 146 -9.93 -10.96 0.24
C GLY A 146 -9.77 -12.47 0.23
N SER A 147 -10.64 -13.18 -0.52
CA SER A 147 -10.66 -14.63 -0.59
C SER A 147 -9.35 -15.24 -1.09
N ALA A 148 -8.63 -14.54 -1.95
CA ALA A 148 -7.32 -14.90 -2.45
C ALA A 148 -6.17 -14.44 -1.55
N LEU A 149 -6.44 -13.70 -0.47
CA LEU A 149 -5.44 -13.11 0.43
C LEU A 149 -4.42 -12.19 -0.27
N THR A 150 -4.74 -11.69 -1.43
CA THR A 150 -3.91 -10.74 -2.19
C THR A 150 -4.17 -9.28 -1.82
N GLY A 151 -5.14 -9.04 -0.95
CA GLY A 151 -5.58 -7.71 -0.51
C GLY A 151 -6.84 -7.25 -1.21
N VAL A 152 -7.33 -6.08 -0.80
CA VAL A 152 -8.54 -5.44 -1.34
C VAL A 152 -8.29 -3.94 -1.47
N GLN A 153 -8.69 -3.37 -2.60
CA GLN A 153 -8.64 -1.93 -2.78
C GLN A 153 -9.61 -1.23 -1.81
N PRO A 154 -9.33 0.01 -1.41
CA PRO A 154 -8.13 0.77 -1.74
C PRO A 154 -6.97 0.56 -0.77
N ALA A 155 -7.21 0.01 0.44
CA ALA A 155 -6.24 0.10 1.54
C ALA A 155 -6.05 -1.17 2.39
N THR A 156 -6.61 -2.32 2.00
CA THR A 156 -6.39 -3.59 2.71
C THR A 156 -5.26 -4.39 2.05
N PRO A 157 -4.16 -4.68 2.76
CA PRO A 157 -3.01 -5.35 2.17
C PRO A 157 -3.25 -6.84 1.92
N GLY A 158 -2.56 -7.41 0.92
CA GLY A 158 -2.41 -8.85 0.79
C GLY A 158 -1.49 -9.42 1.87
N LEU A 159 -1.77 -10.65 2.26
CA LEU A 159 -1.05 -11.39 3.30
C LEU A 159 -0.07 -12.43 2.74
N LEU A 160 -0.21 -12.79 1.45
CA LEU A 160 0.67 -13.75 0.79
C LEU A 160 1.95 -13.09 0.27
N GLY A 161 2.97 -13.92 0.05
CA GLY A 161 4.29 -13.47 -0.41
C GLY A 161 5.05 -12.63 0.63
N LEU A 162 4.70 -12.76 1.90
CA LEU A 162 5.39 -12.13 3.03
C LEU A 162 6.21 -13.16 3.80
N PRO A 163 7.42 -12.81 4.27
CA PRO A 163 8.21 -13.67 5.12
C PRO A 163 7.52 -13.98 6.45
N ARG A 164 7.69 -15.20 6.96
CA ARG A 164 7.12 -15.64 8.23
C ARG A 164 7.46 -14.70 9.39
N ASP A 165 8.73 -14.36 9.52
CA ASP A 165 9.20 -13.52 10.62
C ASP A 165 8.67 -12.10 10.53
N TYR A 166 8.46 -11.59 9.31
CA TYR A 166 7.78 -10.31 9.11
C TYR A 166 6.33 -10.38 9.60
N ILE A 167 5.58 -11.43 9.26
CA ILE A 167 4.18 -11.59 9.73
C ILE A 167 4.15 -11.67 11.26
N ASN A 168 5.02 -12.48 11.86
CA ASN A 168 5.16 -12.59 13.33
C ASN A 168 5.43 -11.23 13.98
N SER A 169 6.42 -10.50 13.46
CA SER A 169 6.78 -9.19 14.00
C SER A 169 5.66 -8.17 13.89
N GLN A 170 4.88 -8.20 12.80
CA GLN A 170 3.76 -7.27 12.64
C GLN A 170 2.61 -7.57 13.60
N LEU A 171 2.21 -8.83 13.75
CA LEU A 171 1.17 -9.21 14.70
C LEU A 171 1.61 -8.93 16.14
N GLY A 172 2.86 -9.27 16.51
CA GLY A 172 3.44 -8.94 17.80
C GLY A 172 3.51 -7.44 18.07
N ALA A 173 3.85 -6.64 17.06
CA ALA A 173 3.89 -5.18 17.20
C ALA A 173 2.50 -4.56 17.48
N TRP A 174 1.42 -5.12 16.94
CA TRP A 174 0.05 -4.71 17.33
C TRP A 174 -0.29 -5.12 18.76
N THR A 175 0.13 -6.32 19.19
CA THR A 175 -0.10 -6.79 20.56
C THR A 175 0.61 -5.89 21.59
N THR A 176 1.81 -5.42 21.27
CA THR A 176 2.63 -4.54 22.13
C THR A 176 2.35 -3.04 21.91
N ALA A 177 1.41 -2.68 21.05
CA ALA A 177 1.09 -1.29 20.66
C ALA A 177 2.25 -0.53 19.99
N GLN A 178 3.32 -1.17 19.58
CA GLN A 178 4.39 -0.60 18.74
C GLN A 178 3.91 -0.34 17.31
N ARG A 179 2.85 -1.02 16.89
CA ARG A 179 2.12 -0.78 15.67
C ARG A 179 0.66 -0.50 15.98
N ARG A 180 0.16 0.60 15.44
CA ARG A 180 -1.22 1.03 15.51
C ARG A 180 -1.66 1.50 14.13
N ALA A 181 -2.96 1.59 13.91
CA ALA A 181 -3.56 2.22 12.73
C ALA A 181 -4.53 3.33 13.18
N GLN A 182 -5.08 4.05 12.21
CA GLN A 182 -6.14 5.02 12.47
C GLN A 182 -7.34 4.31 13.12
N ALA A 183 -7.89 4.95 14.18
CA ALA A 183 -9.01 4.38 14.93
C ALA A 183 -10.32 4.41 14.12
N PRO A 184 -11.16 3.38 14.25
CA PRO A 184 -10.94 2.14 15.00
C PRO A 184 -9.91 1.23 14.35
N ASP A 185 -8.90 0.79 15.14
CA ASP A 185 -7.85 -0.11 14.67
C ASP A 185 -8.31 -1.56 14.74
N CYS A 186 -8.85 -2.06 13.62
CA CYS A 186 -9.37 -3.42 13.51
C CYS A 186 -8.27 -4.49 13.67
N MET A 187 -7.05 -4.24 13.18
CA MET A 187 -5.96 -5.23 13.32
C MET A 187 -5.44 -5.32 14.75
N ALA A 188 -5.41 -4.22 15.50
CA ALA A 188 -5.11 -4.26 16.93
C ALA A 188 -6.16 -5.07 17.72
N GLN A 189 -7.44 -4.97 17.34
CA GLN A 189 -8.49 -5.80 17.96
C GLN A 189 -8.25 -7.28 17.69
N ILE A 190 -7.94 -7.66 16.43
CA ILE A 190 -7.65 -9.04 16.06
C ILE A 190 -6.39 -9.55 16.76
N ALA A 191 -5.28 -8.81 16.69
CA ALA A 191 -3.98 -9.24 17.22
C ALA A 191 -4.01 -9.52 18.72
N ARG A 192 -4.82 -8.78 19.49
CA ARG A 192 -5.01 -9.01 20.94
C ARG A 192 -5.78 -10.29 21.28
N LEU A 193 -6.53 -10.84 20.33
CA LEU A 193 -7.27 -12.10 20.51
C LEU A 193 -6.43 -13.33 20.14
N LEU A 194 -5.33 -13.12 19.39
CA LEU A 194 -4.44 -14.20 18.97
C LEU A 194 -3.45 -14.54 20.09
N THR A 195 -3.28 -15.84 20.35
CA THR A 195 -2.20 -16.35 21.19
C THR A 195 -0.88 -16.37 20.40
N SER A 196 0.25 -16.55 21.08
CA SER A 196 1.55 -16.73 20.41
C SER A 196 1.58 -17.96 19.50
N GLU A 197 0.84 -19.01 19.88
CA GLU A 197 0.68 -20.22 19.06
C GLU A 197 -0.12 -19.93 17.79
N ASP A 198 -1.23 -19.17 17.90
CA ASP A 198 -2.01 -18.71 16.75
C ASP A 198 -1.15 -17.89 15.77
N VAL A 199 -0.39 -16.92 16.29
CA VAL A 199 0.51 -16.09 15.48
C VAL A 199 1.55 -16.94 14.75
N SER A 200 2.16 -17.90 15.45
CA SER A 200 3.12 -18.84 14.87
C SER A 200 2.50 -19.73 13.79
N ALA A 201 1.29 -20.24 14.01
CA ALA A 201 0.58 -21.10 13.08
C ALA A 201 0.12 -20.32 11.83
N VAL A 202 -0.50 -19.15 12.02
CA VAL A 202 -0.97 -18.28 10.95
C VAL A 202 0.19 -17.83 10.05
N SER A 203 1.29 -17.38 10.65
CA SER A 203 2.47 -16.93 9.88
C SER A 203 3.14 -18.08 9.12
N ALA A 204 3.21 -19.25 9.72
CA ALA A 204 3.73 -20.46 9.07
C ALA A 204 2.87 -20.83 7.85
N TRP A 205 1.55 -20.86 8.01
CA TRP A 205 0.66 -21.22 6.93
C TRP A 205 0.69 -20.15 5.80
N LEU A 206 0.56 -18.87 6.12
CA LEU A 206 0.54 -17.78 5.12
C LEU A 206 1.82 -17.73 4.30
N SER A 207 3.00 -17.83 4.94
CA SER A 207 4.28 -17.73 4.25
C SER A 207 4.59 -18.93 3.34
N ALA A 208 3.92 -20.07 3.57
CA ALA A 208 4.03 -21.29 2.78
C ALA A 208 3.08 -21.29 1.56
N GLN A 209 2.14 -20.35 1.46
CA GLN A 209 1.20 -20.34 0.34
C GLN A 209 1.78 -19.64 -0.89
N PRO A 210 1.58 -20.18 -2.09
CA PRO A 210 1.88 -19.47 -3.32
C PRO A 210 0.91 -18.29 -3.49
N VAL A 211 1.38 -17.21 -4.09
CA VAL A 211 0.50 -16.11 -4.49
C VAL A 211 -0.25 -16.52 -5.75
N PRO A 212 -1.60 -16.52 -5.74
CA PRO A 212 -2.38 -16.97 -6.89
C PRO A 212 -2.39 -15.93 -8.01
N GLY A 213 -2.45 -16.41 -9.25
CA GLY A 213 -2.63 -15.57 -10.45
C GLY A 213 -1.60 -14.45 -10.55
N ASN A 214 -2.07 -13.25 -10.78
CA ASN A 214 -1.25 -12.04 -10.89
C ASN A 214 -0.92 -11.39 -9.53
N GLY A 215 -1.50 -11.87 -8.43
CA GLY A 215 -1.30 -11.32 -7.09
C GLY A 215 -1.93 -9.95 -6.85
N HIS A 216 -2.77 -9.45 -7.75
CA HIS A 216 -3.44 -8.16 -7.60
C HIS A 216 -4.49 -8.15 -6.48
N PRO A 217 -4.63 -7.04 -5.75
CA PRO A 217 -5.72 -6.85 -4.82
C PRO A 217 -7.08 -6.91 -5.50
N ALA A 218 -8.07 -7.53 -4.85
CA ALA A 218 -9.45 -7.50 -5.31
C ALA A 218 -9.99 -6.07 -5.33
N ALA A 219 -10.89 -5.76 -6.25
CA ALA A 219 -11.52 -4.43 -6.33
C ALA A 219 -12.40 -4.13 -5.11
N SER A 220 -13.09 -5.14 -4.58
CA SER A 220 -13.94 -5.03 -3.40
C SER A 220 -14.10 -6.39 -2.70
N LEU A 221 -14.58 -6.35 -1.47
CA LEU A 221 -15.01 -7.56 -0.77
C LEU A 221 -16.37 -8.03 -1.31
N PRO A 222 -16.64 -9.37 -1.32
CA PRO A 222 -17.93 -9.92 -1.71
C PRO A 222 -19.05 -9.62 -0.70
N ALA A 223 -18.69 -9.28 0.54
CA ALA A 223 -19.60 -8.94 1.63
C ALA A 223 -19.01 -7.84 2.50
N GLN A 224 -19.82 -7.25 3.36
CA GLN A 224 -19.35 -6.25 4.33
C GLN A 224 -18.30 -6.86 5.26
N ALA A 225 -17.21 -6.12 5.49
CA ALA A 225 -16.19 -6.52 6.44
C ALA A 225 -16.78 -6.68 7.86
N PRO A 226 -16.36 -7.70 8.63
CA PRO A 226 -16.92 -7.98 9.95
C PRO A 226 -16.58 -6.92 11.00
N LEU A 227 -15.59 -6.07 10.73
CA LEU A 227 -15.15 -4.99 11.61
C LEU A 227 -15.05 -3.67 10.86
N ARG A 228 -15.34 -2.58 11.55
CA ARG A 228 -15.06 -1.23 11.05
C ARG A 228 -13.58 -0.92 11.26
N CYS A 229 -12.95 -0.37 10.24
CA CYS A 229 -11.52 0.00 10.25
C CYS A 229 -11.37 1.46 9.85
N GLY A 230 -10.80 2.30 10.71
CA GLY A 230 -10.62 3.73 10.45
C GLY A 230 -9.80 4.04 9.20
N THR A 231 -8.85 3.17 8.85
CA THR A 231 -8.07 3.29 7.61
C THR A 231 -8.88 3.14 6.32
N LEU A 232 -10.12 2.64 6.40
CA LEU A 232 -11.03 2.49 5.25
C LEU A 232 -12.13 3.57 5.23
N GLU A 233 -12.26 4.36 6.30
CA GLU A 233 -13.32 5.38 6.45
C GLU A 233 -12.89 6.77 5.96
N GLY A 234 -11.60 7.01 5.73
CA GLY A 234 -11.04 8.31 5.35
C GLY A 234 -11.25 8.73 3.89
N GLU A 235 -11.90 7.91 3.08
CA GLU A 235 -12.11 8.14 1.63
C GLU A 235 -13.58 8.46 1.27
N ARG A 236 -14.34 9.04 2.21
CA ARG A 236 -15.70 9.56 1.93
C ARG A 236 -15.71 11.06 1.80
#